data_c9ecc9d7b636696226555353bb0f530b
#
_entry.id   c9ecc9d7b636696226555353bb0f530b
#
_cell.length_a   1.000
_cell.length_b   1.000
_cell.length_c   1.000
_cell.angle_alpha   90.00
_cell.angle_beta   90.00
_cell.angle_gamma   90.00
#
_symmetry.space_group_name_H-M   'P 1'
#
loop_
_entity.id
_entity.type
_entity.pdbx_description
1 polymer ?
#
loop_
_entity_poly.entity_id
_entity_poly.type
_entity_poly.pdbx_seq_one_letter_code
_entity_poly.pdbx_strand_id
1 'polypeptide(L)'
;GGLLLLRHLWLLLRRRLPSWPALLAPPLGVLDMVLLVAGGFVVLGEVLLPILVIPLSSAVTRGFPAPLMQGVNVFLGYVALAVPPLLILRQQLGQLDRDQRPQDGWLQWRLQPLGSALLQGARGWLMVLPPVVLTGWLITRLIGDQGGSNPLLEIVLNSQDQVALLLLSLTAVVLAPLFEETIFRGVLLPVLGRSLGRAGAVLVSALVFAVAHLSIGELAPLLVLGLGLGLLRLSTGRLLPCVVMHALWNG
;
A
#
# COMPACT_ATOMS: atom_id res chain seq x y z
N GLY A 1 18.20 10.35 4.97
CA GLY A 1 16.76 10.56 5.08
C GLY A 1 16.44 11.93 5.71
N GLY A 2 16.81 12.17 6.96
CA GLY A 2 16.46 13.39 7.70
C GLY A 2 16.87 14.69 7.00
N LEU A 3 18.07 14.77 6.44
CA LEU A 3 18.52 15.97 5.68
C LEU A 3 17.67 16.23 4.43
N LEU A 4 17.24 15.18 3.72
CA LEU A 4 16.33 15.32 2.58
C LEU A 4 14.97 15.85 3.01
N LEU A 5 14.44 15.34 4.11
CA LEU A 5 13.17 15.80 4.70
C LEU A 5 13.28 17.27 5.12
N LEU A 6 14.32 17.66 5.88
CA LEU A 6 14.54 19.02 6.30
C LEU A 6 14.68 19.98 5.12
N ARG A 7 15.43 19.59 4.08
CA ARG A 7 15.53 20.38 2.84
C ARG A 7 14.17 20.55 2.17
N HIS A 8 13.38 19.48 2.09
CA HIS A 8 12.05 19.52 1.49
C HIS A 8 11.11 20.45 2.27
N LEU A 9 11.08 20.35 3.60
CA LEU A 9 10.31 21.22 4.48
C LEU A 9 10.75 22.70 4.33
N TRP A 10 12.05 22.94 4.25
CA TRP A 10 12.57 24.30 3.99
C TRP A 10 12.10 24.86 2.66
N LEU A 11 12.14 24.05 1.58
CA LEU A 11 11.62 24.46 0.26
C LEU A 11 10.11 24.72 0.28
N LEU A 12 9.35 23.92 1.03
CA LEU A 12 7.92 24.10 1.26
C LEU A 12 7.64 25.44 1.95
N LEU A 13 8.33 25.73 3.06
CA LEU A 13 8.20 26.99 3.79
C LEU A 13 8.57 28.22 2.93
N ARG A 14 9.56 28.07 2.06
CA ARG A 14 9.97 29.10 1.11
C ARG A 14 9.07 29.19 -0.13
N ARG A 15 8.01 28.39 -0.23
CA ARG A 15 7.11 28.29 -1.40
C ARG A 15 7.87 28.04 -2.71
N ARG A 16 8.99 27.31 -2.66
CA ARG A 16 9.85 26.99 -3.82
C ARG A 16 9.60 25.59 -4.40
N LEU A 17 8.61 24.88 -3.90
CA LEU A 17 8.21 23.61 -4.49
C LEU A 17 7.39 23.87 -5.76
N PRO A 18 7.58 23.04 -6.81
CA PRO A 18 6.75 23.13 -8.01
C PRO A 18 5.27 22.85 -7.66
N SER A 19 4.38 23.39 -8.48
CA SER A 19 2.96 23.08 -8.39
C SER A 19 2.72 21.58 -8.60
N TRP A 20 1.88 21.01 -7.77
CA TRP A 20 1.56 19.58 -7.89
C TRP A 20 0.67 19.33 -9.11
N PRO A 21 0.91 18.21 -9.84
CA PRO A 21 0.10 17.81 -10.98
C PRO A 21 -1.39 17.67 -10.61
N ALA A 22 -2.25 17.68 -11.61
CA ALA A 22 -3.66 17.39 -11.44
C ALA A 22 -3.83 15.95 -10.97
N LEU A 23 -4.63 15.74 -9.93
CA LEU A 23 -5.03 14.44 -9.47
C LEU A 23 -6.30 14.03 -10.22
N LEU A 24 -6.16 13.14 -11.20
CA LEU A 24 -7.28 12.62 -11.97
C LEU A 24 -7.92 11.45 -11.23
N ALA A 25 -9.23 11.56 -10.99
CA ALA A 25 -9.99 10.54 -10.29
C ALA A 25 -10.87 9.75 -11.27
N PRO A 26 -10.91 8.41 -11.18
CA PRO A 26 -11.92 7.65 -11.90
C PRO A 26 -13.32 8.07 -11.43
N PRO A 27 -14.35 8.02 -12.30
CA PRO A 27 -15.71 8.41 -11.94
C PRO A 27 -16.44 7.33 -11.11
N LEU A 28 -15.76 6.87 -10.08
CA LEU A 28 -16.28 5.95 -9.06
C LEU A 28 -16.86 6.73 -7.91
N GLY A 29 -17.90 6.19 -7.27
CA GLY A 29 -18.56 6.77 -6.11
C GLY A 29 -17.89 6.36 -4.79
N VAL A 30 -18.34 6.99 -3.71
CA VAL A 30 -17.88 6.63 -2.36
C VAL A 30 -18.29 5.20 -2.01
N LEU A 31 -19.46 4.75 -2.46
CA LEU A 31 -19.93 3.37 -2.23
C LEU A 31 -19.00 2.35 -2.89
N ASP A 32 -18.52 2.63 -4.13
CA ASP A 32 -17.55 1.75 -4.81
C ASP A 32 -16.25 1.64 -4.00
N MET A 33 -15.83 2.74 -3.36
CA MET A 33 -14.64 2.74 -2.50
C MET A 33 -14.84 1.93 -1.23
N VAL A 34 -16.00 2.07 -0.59
CA VAL A 34 -16.35 1.27 0.60
C VAL A 34 -16.37 -0.21 0.23
N LEU A 35 -16.96 -0.59 -0.89
CA LEU A 35 -16.99 -1.97 -1.35
C LEU A 35 -15.59 -2.50 -1.70
N LEU A 36 -14.74 -1.71 -2.34
CA LEU A 36 -13.37 -2.11 -2.65
C LEU A 36 -12.50 -2.29 -1.39
N VAL A 37 -12.60 -1.37 -0.43
CA VAL A 37 -11.80 -1.43 0.79
C VAL A 37 -12.38 -2.44 1.77
N ALA A 38 -13.66 -2.31 2.16
CA ALA A 38 -14.29 -3.21 3.12
C ALA A 38 -14.44 -4.63 2.54
N GLY A 39 -14.86 -4.77 1.27
CA GLY A 39 -14.98 -6.05 0.60
C GLY A 39 -13.61 -6.72 0.40
N GLY A 40 -12.62 -5.96 -0.06
CA GLY A 40 -11.27 -6.47 -0.31
C GLY A 40 -10.53 -6.83 0.97
N PHE A 41 -10.38 -5.90 1.90
CA PHE A 41 -9.54 -6.13 3.10
C PHE A 41 -10.31 -6.85 4.21
N VAL A 42 -11.57 -6.46 4.51
CA VAL A 42 -12.30 -7.04 5.63
C VAL A 42 -12.99 -8.34 5.23
N VAL A 43 -13.85 -8.33 4.20
CA VAL A 43 -14.62 -9.53 3.86
C VAL A 43 -13.73 -10.62 3.26
N LEU A 44 -12.89 -10.30 2.29
CA LEU A 44 -11.96 -11.30 1.72
C LEU A 44 -10.86 -11.68 2.71
N GLY A 45 -10.25 -10.70 3.39
CA GLY A 45 -9.12 -10.93 4.28
C GLY A 45 -9.52 -11.65 5.57
N GLU A 46 -10.50 -11.12 6.29
CA GLU A 46 -10.81 -11.57 7.64
C GLU A 46 -11.88 -12.66 7.69
N VAL A 47 -12.66 -12.83 6.63
CA VAL A 47 -13.74 -13.83 6.59
C VAL A 47 -13.44 -14.97 5.60
N LEU A 48 -13.26 -14.64 4.31
CA LEU A 48 -13.14 -15.69 3.30
C LEU A 48 -11.77 -16.37 3.30
N LEU A 49 -10.69 -15.67 3.57
CA LEU A 49 -9.35 -16.28 3.66
C LEU A 49 -9.28 -17.33 4.75
N PRO A 50 -9.63 -17.07 6.03
CA PRO A 50 -9.56 -18.07 7.08
C PRO A 50 -10.52 -19.25 6.86
N ILE A 51 -11.70 -19.02 6.30
CA ILE A 51 -12.75 -20.04 6.18
C ILE A 51 -12.54 -20.94 4.95
N LEU A 52 -12.07 -20.40 3.82
CA LEU A 52 -11.98 -21.13 2.57
C LEU A 52 -10.56 -21.32 2.06
N VAL A 53 -9.79 -20.22 1.96
CA VAL A 53 -8.51 -20.25 1.23
C VAL A 53 -7.44 -20.97 2.05
N ILE A 54 -7.31 -20.65 3.34
CA ILE A 54 -6.30 -21.28 4.21
C ILE A 54 -6.55 -22.77 4.37
N PRO A 55 -7.76 -23.28 4.66
CA PRO A 55 -8.01 -24.72 4.73
C PRO A 55 -7.74 -25.44 3.40
N LEU A 56 -8.15 -24.83 2.27
CA LEU A 56 -7.93 -25.41 0.96
C LEU A 56 -6.43 -25.46 0.59
N SER A 57 -5.71 -24.35 0.77
CA SER A 57 -4.26 -24.30 0.52
C SER A 57 -3.49 -25.25 1.44
N SER A 58 -3.87 -25.33 2.72
CA SER A 58 -3.28 -26.26 3.68
C SER A 58 -3.54 -27.74 3.32
N ALA A 59 -4.71 -28.05 2.73
CA ALA A 59 -4.99 -29.38 2.21
C ALA A 59 -4.09 -29.74 1.01
N VAL A 60 -3.85 -28.78 0.12
CA VAL A 60 -2.98 -28.95 -1.06
C VAL A 60 -1.50 -29.05 -0.67
N THR A 61 -1.08 -28.29 0.35
CA THR A 61 0.31 -28.26 0.85
C THR A 61 0.58 -29.34 1.92
N ARG A 62 -0.37 -30.22 2.15
CA ARG A 62 -0.22 -31.32 3.11
C ARG A 62 0.99 -32.20 2.74
N GLY A 63 1.96 -32.26 3.64
CA GLY A 63 3.22 -32.99 3.40
C GLY A 63 4.40 -32.10 2.99
N PHE A 64 4.19 -30.82 2.79
CA PHE A 64 5.31 -29.88 2.64
C PHE A 64 5.98 -29.62 4.00
N PRO A 65 7.29 -29.30 4.03
CA PRO A 65 7.93 -28.79 5.23
C PRO A 65 7.19 -27.53 5.74
N ALA A 66 7.11 -27.35 7.06
CA ALA A 66 6.34 -26.28 7.67
C ALA A 66 6.66 -24.87 7.12
N PRO A 67 7.93 -24.47 6.91
CA PRO A 67 8.23 -23.15 6.34
C PRO A 67 7.69 -22.99 4.91
N LEU A 68 7.84 -24.01 4.06
CA LEU A 68 7.33 -23.98 2.68
C LEU A 68 5.80 -23.92 2.65
N MET A 69 5.15 -24.74 3.49
CA MET A 69 3.68 -24.71 3.62
C MET A 69 3.19 -23.31 4.01
N GLN A 70 3.84 -22.65 4.98
CA GLN A 70 3.51 -21.29 5.39
C GLN A 70 3.72 -20.29 4.25
N GLY A 71 4.87 -20.34 3.57
CA GLY A 71 5.16 -19.46 2.43
C GLY A 71 4.13 -19.58 1.32
N VAL A 72 3.75 -20.81 0.96
CA VAL A 72 2.71 -21.07 -0.06
C VAL A 72 1.34 -20.57 0.42
N ASN A 73 0.95 -20.84 1.66
CA ASN A 73 -0.33 -20.38 2.20
C ASN A 73 -0.45 -18.87 2.21
N VAL A 74 0.60 -18.16 2.62
CA VAL A 74 0.65 -16.69 2.59
C VAL A 74 0.55 -16.16 1.16
N PHE A 75 1.32 -16.70 0.24
CA PHE A 75 1.30 -16.30 -1.16
C PHE A 75 -0.07 -16.52 -1.80
N LEU A 76 -0.64 -17.74 -1.68
CA LEU A 76 -1.97 -18.05 -2.23
C LEU A 76 -3.07 -17.23 -1.55
N GLY A 77 -2.97 -17.03 -0.24
CA GLY A 77 -3.88 -16.17 0.51
C GLY A 77 -3.87 -14.75 -0.04
N TYR A 78 -2.68 -14.19 -0.25
CA TYR A 78 -2.58 -12.83 -0.78
C TYR A 78 -3.05 -12.71 -2.23
N VAL A 79 -2.79 -13.69 -3.08
CA VAL A 79 -3.34 -13.76 -4.45
C VAL A 79 -4.86 -13.81 -4.40
N ALA A 80 -5.46 -14.62 -3.53
CA ALA A 80 -6.90 -14.71 -3.36
C ALA A 80 -7.52 -13.40 -2.81
N LEU A 81 -6.78 -12.68 -1.96
CA LEU A 81 -7.17 -11.35 -1.47
C LEU A 81 -7.14 -10.30 -2.58
N ALA A 82 -6.06 -10.26 -3.37
CA ALA A 82 -5.79 -9.15 -4.28
C ALA A 82 -6.49 -9.29 -5.65
N VAL A 83 -6.59 -10.51 -6.18
CA VAL A 83 -7.06 -10.73 -7.56
C VAL A 83 -8.54 -10.34 -7.76
N PRO A 84 -9.50 -10.73 -6.91
CA PRO A 84 -10.91 -10.39 -7.14
C PRO A 84 -11.18 -8.89 -7.16
N PRO A 85 -10.70 -8.06 -6.19
CA PRO A 85 -10.91 -6.61 -6.23
C PRO A 85 -10.25 -5.95 -7.45
N LEU A 86 -9.07 -6.42 -7.86
CA LEU A 86 -8.38 -5.89 -9.04
C LEU A 86 -9.13 -6.23 -10.34
N LEU A 87 -9.70 -7.43 -10.45
CA LEU A 87 -10.53 -7.81 -11.59
C LEU A 87 -11.82 -6.98 -11.65
N ILE A 88 -12.49 -6.80 -10.52
CA ILE A 88 -13.69 -5.95 -10.42
C ILE A 88 -13.34 -4.51 -10.81
N LEU A 89 -12.26 -3.96 -10.25
CA LEU A 89 -11.79 -2.62 -10.59
C LEU A 89 -11.47 -2.49 -12.08
N ARG A 90 -10.76 -3.46 -12.67
CA ARG A 90 -10.46 -3.49 -14.10
C ARG A 90 -11.73 -3.49 -14.94
N GLN A 91 -12.72 -4.29 -14.55
CA GLN A 91 -14.02 -4.34 -15.25
C GLN A 91 -14.75 -3.00 -15.16
N GLN A 92 -14.86 -2.41 -13.96
CA GLN A 92 -15.48 -1.11 -13.76
C GLN A 92 -14.79 -0.01 -14.58
N LEU A 93 -13.45 0.07 -14.52
CA LEU A 93 -12.69 1.06 -15.29
C LEU A 93 -12.76 0.80 -16.81
N GLY A 94 -12.96 -0.44 -17.23
CA GLY A 94 -13.11 -0.82 -18.64
C GLY A 94 -14.47 -0.45 -19.25
N GLN A 95 -15.50 -0.28 -18.40
CA GLN A 95 -16.84 0.13 -18.82
C GLN A 95 -16.99 1.64 -19.01
N LEU A 96 -16.01 2.42 -18.54
CA LEU A 96 -16.01 3.87 -18.67
C LEU A 96 -15.72 4.30 -20.11
N ASP A 97 -16.35 5.39 -20.54
CA ASP A 97 -16.17 5.97 -21.86
C ASP A 97 -14.70 6.19 -22.19
N ARG A 98 -14.27 5.70 -23.34
CA ARG A 98 -12.88 5.81 -23.81
C ARG A 98 -12.46 7.27 -24.00
N ASP A 99 -13.40 8.14 -24.41
CA ASP A 99 -13.14 9.56 -24.66
C ASP A 99 -12.86 10.35 -23.37
N GLN A 100 -13.32 9.87 -22.22
CA GLN A 100 -13.08 10.47 -20.92
C GLN A 100 -11.81 9.92 -20.25
N ARG A 101 -11.21 8.88 -20.82
CA ARG A 101 -10.05 8.21 -20.23
C ARG A 101 -8.80 9.08 -20.37
N PRO A 102 -8.11 9.40 -19.26
CA PRO A 102 -6.84 10.09 -19.34
C PRO A 102 -5.81 9.33 -20.19
N GLN A 103 -4.92 10.05 -20.88
CA GLN A 103 -3.89 9.47 -21.73
C GLN A 103 -3.06 8.38 -21.01
N ASP A 104 -2.77 8.60 -19.72
CA ASP A 104 -2.00 7.65 -18.88
C ASP A 104 -2.90 6.67 -18.09
N GLY A 105 -4.19 6.57 -18.47
CA GLY A 105 -5.20 5.78 -17.77
C GLY A 105 -5.62 6.37 -16.43
N TRP A 106 -6.72 5.85 -15.85
CA TRP A 106 -7.29 6.34 -14.60
C TRP A 106 -6.35 6.21 -13.39
N LEU A 107 -5.57 5.15 -13.35
CA LEU A 107 -4.62 4.87 -12.24
C LEU A 107 -3.33 5.69 -12.34
N GLN A 108 -3.04 6.29 -13.52
CA GLN A 108 -1.85 7.10 -13.76
C GLN A 108 -0.54 6.36 -13.38
N TRP A 109 -0.39 5.13 -13.86
CA TRP A 109 0.82 4.33 -13.63
C TRP A 109 2.08 5.05 -14.09
N ARG A 110 2.09 5.63 -15.29
CA ARG A 110 3.18 6.41 -15.88
C ARG A 110 4.53 5.76 -15.65
N LEU A 111 4.74 4.60 -16.28
CA LEU A 111 5.94 3.80 -16.07
C LEU A 111 7.21 4.53 -16.55
N GLN A 112 7.11 5.32 -17.63
CA GLN A 112 8.24 6.05 -18.18
C GLN A 112 8.31 7.51 -17.66
N PRO A 113 9.53 8.06 -17.47
CA PRO A 113 10.81 7.34 -17.43
C PRO A 113 10.98 6.54 -16.13
N LEU A 114 11.34 5.26 -16.25
CA LEU A 114 11.41 4.32 -15.12
C LEU A 114 12.41 4.78 -14.04
N GLY A 115 13.62 5.20 -14.45
CA GLY A 115 14.63 5.67 -13.49
C GLY A 115 14.17 6.85 -12.63
N SER A 116 13.37 7.76 -13.20
CA SER A 116 12.76 8.86 -12.43
C SER A 116 11.76 8.35 -11.40
N ALA A 117 10.94 7.34 -11.74
CA ALA A 117 9.98 6.76 -10.81
C ALA A 117 10.66 6.03 -9.66
N LEU A 118 11.69 5.24 -9.94
CA LEU A 118 12.51 4.56 -8.94
C LEU A 118 13.18 5.56 -7.99
N LEU A 119 13.79 6.62 -8.54
CA LEU A 119 14.44 7.65 -7.74
C LEU A 119 13.44 8.43 -6.87
N GLN A 120 12.24 8.74 -7.39
CA GLN A 120 11.18 9.39 -6.62
C GLN A 120 10.69 8.51 -5.47
N GLY A 121 10.47 7.21 -5.71
CA GLY A 121 10.11 6.24 -4.68
C GLY A 121 11.17 6.11 -3.60
N ALA A 122 12.44 5.93 -4.00
CA ALA A 122 13.56 5.83 -3.06
C ALA A 122 13.77 7.11 -2.23
N ARG A 123 13.62 8.29 -2.84
CA ARG A 123 13.66 9.57 -2.09
C ARG A 123 12.49 9.69 -1.12
N GLY A 124 11.27 9.30 -1.54
CA GLY A 124 10.09 9.27 -0.67
C GLY A 124 10.32 8.38 0.55
N TRP A 125 10.82 7.16 0.33
CA TRP A 125 11.18 6.21 1.39
C TRP A 125 12.20 6.80 2.37
N LEU A 126 13.30 7.35 1.86
CA LEU A 126 14.32 7.99 2.71
C LEU A 126 13.77 9.17 3.53
N MET A 127 12.79 9.91 3.01
CA MET A 127 12.18 11.03 3.72
C MET A 127 11.17 10.59 4.77
N VAL A 128 10.41 9.52 4.53
CA VAL A 128 9.38 9.03 5.47
C VAL A 128 9.98 8.16 6.59
N LEU A 129 11.12 7.53 6.34
CA LEU A 129 11.77 6.64 7.30
C LEU A 129 11.96 7.27 8.70
N PRO A 130 12.57 8.49 8.86
CA PRO A 130 12.76 9.07 10.17
C PRO A 130 11.46 9.33 10.96
N PRO A 131 10.41 9.95 10.39
CA PRO A 131 9.18 10.17 11.13
C PRO A 131 8.44 8.87 11.46
N VAL A 132 8.46 7.85 10.61
CA VAL A 132 7.83 6.55 10.92
C VAL A 132 8.57 5.85 12.08
N VAL A 133 9.91 5.78 12.01
CA VAL A 133 10.72 5.17 13.08
C VAL A 133 10.54 5.93 14.39
N LEU A 134 10.55 7.27 14.36
CA LEU A 134 10.30 8.09 15.54
C LEU A 134 8.90 7.84 16.12
N THR A 135 7.89 7.75 15.28
CA THR A 135 6.51 7.48 15.73
C THR A 135 6.40 6.10 16.37
N GLY A 136 6.98 5.06 15.76
CA GLY A 136 7.02 3.71 16.34
C GLY A 136 7.74 3.70 17.71
N TRP A 137 8.89 4.34 17.80
CA TRP A 137 9.63 4.48 19.06
C TRP A 137 8.81 5.20 20.14
N LEU A 138 8.14 6.29 19.79
CA LEU A 138 7.28 7.03 20.73
C LEU A 138 6.11 6.18 21.23
N ILE A 139 5.43 5.47 20.32
CA ILE A 139 4.31 4.58 20.70
C ILE A 139 4.80 3.50 21.66
N THR A 140 5.90 2.82 21.34
CA THR A 140 6.47 1.80 22.23
C THR A 140 6.84 2.37 23.61
N ARG A 141 7.34 3.61 23.67
CA ARG A 141 7.68 4.28 24.94
C ARG A 141 6.47 4.72 25.76
N LEU A 142 5.39 5.13 25.11
CA LEU A 142 4.21 5.69 25.78
C LEU A 142 3.20 4.61 26.20
N ILE A 143 3.01 3.59 25.39
CA ILE A 143 1.95 2.59 25.53
C ILE A 143 2.53 1.19 25.82
N GLY A 144 3.83 1.03 25.69
CA GLY A 144 4.50 -0.26 25.77
C GLY A 144 4.51 -0.98 24.41
N ASP A 145 5.15 -2.15 24.38
CA ASP A 145 5.14 -3.00 23.18
C ASP A 145 3.76 -3.63 23.02
N GLN A 146 3.04 -3.21 22.00
CA GLN A 146 1.70 -3.69 21.70
C GLN A 146 1.69 -4.92 20.78
N GLY A 147 2.85 -5.55 20.57
CA GLY A 147 2.97 -6.74 19.73
C GLY A 147 2.63 -6.45 18.26
N GLY A 148 3.38 -5.57 17.65
CA GLY A 148 3.20 -5.19 16.23
C GLY A 148 4.20 -5.83 15.30
N SER A 149 4.81 -6.95 15.68
CA SER A 149 5.66 -7.68 14.75
C SER A 149 4.76 -8.28 13.65
N ASN A 150 5.01 -7.84 12.43
CA ASN A 150 4.38 -8.43 11.25
C ASN A 150 4.61 -9.97 11.31
N PRO A 151 3.56 -10.80 11.40
CA PRO A 151 3.73 -12.26 11.48
C PRO A 151 4.59 -12.82 10.35
N LEU A 152 4.57 -12.17 9.17
CA LEU A 152 5.43 -12.51 8.04
C LEU A 152 6.91 -12.33 8.37
N LEU A 153 7.28 -11.29 9.11
CA LEU A 153 8.67 -11.04 9.49
C LEU A 153 9.20 -12.14 10.40
N GLU A 154 8.41 -12.61 11.36
CA GLU A 154 8.82 -13.73 12.21
C GLU A 154 9.02 -15.02 11.41
N ILE A 155 8.13 -15.29 10.43
CA ILE A 155 8.26 -16.45 9.55
C ILE A 155 9.53 -16.32 8.69
N VAL A 156 9.80 -15.13 8.15
CA VAL A 156 11.01 -14.86 7.35
C VAL A 156 12.26 -15.05 8.18
N LEU A 157 12.34 -14.46 9.38
CA LEU A 157 13.52 -14.53 10.24
C LEU A 157 13.82 -15.96 10.73
N ASN A 158 12.80 -16.80 10.91
CA ASN A 158 12.93 -18.17 11.40
C ASN A 158 13.05 -19.22 10.29
N SER A 159 12.81 -18.85 9.02
CA SER A 159 12.87 -19.78 7.90
C SER A 159 14.26 -19.84 7.30
N GLN A 160 14.75 -21.09 7.04
CA GLN A 160 15.93 -21.35 6.21
C GLN A 160 15.55 -21.92 4.82
N ASP A 161 14.27 -22.11 4.56
CA ASP A 161 13.77 -22.58 3.27
C ASP A 161 13.75 -21.43 2.26
N GLN A 162 14.60 -21.51 1.24
CA GLN A 162 14.76 -20.46 0.26
C GLN A 162 13.52 -20.23 -0.60
N VAL A 163 12.72 -21.27 -0.86
CA VAL A 163 11.48 -21.16 -1.63
C VAL A 163 10.42 -20.43 -0.81
N ALA A 164 10.31 -20.79 0.49
CA ALA A 164 9.45 -20.08 1.43
C ALA A 164 9.81 -18.61 1.52
N LEU A 165 11.10 -18.29 1.70
CA LEU A 165 11.60 -16.91 1.74
C LEU A 165 11.30 -16.14 0.44
N LEU A 166 11.48 -16.77 -0.72
CA LEU A 166 11.16 -16.16 -2.01
C LEU A 166 9.66 -15.84 -2.11
N LEU A 167 8.79 -16.76 -1.75
CA LEU A 167 7.33 -16.57 -1.79
C LEU A 167 6.88 -15.45 -0.83
N LEU A 168 7.40 -15.45 0.40
CA LEU A 168 7.11 -14.42 1.39
C LEU A 168 7.60 -13.04 0.92
N SER A 169 8.84 -12.96 0.40
CA SER A 169 9.42 -11.72 -0.12
C SER A 169 8.63 -11.22 -1.34
N LEU A 170 8.27 -12.11 -2.27
CA LEU A 170 7.46 -11.76 -3.43
C LEU A 170 6.09 -11.22 -3.00
N THR A 171 5.48 -11.82 -1.99
CA THR A 171 4.22 -11.35 -1.45
C THR A 171 4.36 -9.98 -0.80
N ALA A 172 5.29 -9.82 0.13
CA ALA A 172 5.44 -8.60 0.91
C ALA A 172 5.99 -7.42 0.09
N VAL A 173 6.99 -7.67 -0.78
CA VAL A 173 7.71 -6.59 -1.47
C VAL A 173 7.10 -6.26 -2.83
N VAL A 174 6.37 -7.19 -3.45
CA VAL A 174 5.82 -6.96 -4.80
C VAL A 174 4.30 -6.96 -4.79
N LEU A 175 3.67 -8.07 -4.39
CA LEU A 175 2.21 -8.22 -4.53
C LEU A 175 1.44 -7.25 -3.63
N ALA A 176 1.85 -7.14 -2.35
CA ALA A 176 1.19 -6.26 -1.40
C ALA A 176 1.28 -4.79 -1.83
N PRO A 177 2.46 -4.21 -2.11
CA PRO A 177 2.55 -2.84 -2.59
C PRO A 177 1.79 -2.58 -3.90
N LEU A 178 1.81 -3.51 -4.85
CA LEU A 178 1.06 -3.37 -6.10
C LEU A 178 -0.45 -3.28 -5.87
N PHE A 179 -0.99 -4.17 -5.05
CA PHE A 179 -2.42 -4.20 -4.74
C PHE A 179 -2.82 -2.99 -3.90
N GLU A 180 -2.15 -2.76 -2.78
CA GLU A 180 -2.51 -1.73 -1.83
C GLU A 180 -2.38 -0.33 -2.42
N GLU A 181 -1.28 -0.02 -3.10
CA GLU A 181 -1.14 1.29 -3.73
C GLU A 181 -2.14 1.50 -4.88
N THR A 182 -2.52 0.43 -5.60
CA THR A 182 -3.58 0.52 -6.61
C THR A 182 -4.91 0.93 -5.97
N ILE A 183 -5.29 0.31 -4.87
CA ILE A 183 -6.55 0.62 -4.18
C ILE A 183 -6.46 1.99 -3.48
N PHE A 184 -5.45 2.22 -2.65
CA PHE A 184 -5.38 3.41 -1.80
C PHE A 184 -4.96 4.67 -2.57
N ARG A 185 -3.89 4.62 -3.39
CA ARG A 185 -3.33 5.80 -4.10
C ARG A 185 -3.78 5.89 -5.55
N GLY A 186 -4.10 4.76 -6.17
CA GLY A 186 -4.64 4.73 -7.53
C GLY A 186 -6.12 5.11 -7.59
N VAL A 187 -6.91 4.74 -6.59
CA VAL A 187 -8.37 4.88 -6.62
C VAL A 187 -8.90 5.70 -5.45
N LEU A 188 -8.75 5.25 -4.20
CA LEU A 188 -9.36 5.88 -3.02
C LEU A 188 -8.94 7.36 -2.88
N LEU A 189 -7.64 7.65 -2.87
CA LEU A 189 -7.14 9.00 -2.70
C LEU A 189 -7.63 9.97 -3.78
N PRO A 190 -7.58 9.64 -5.10
CA PRO A 190 -8.15 10.52 -6.12
C PRO A 190 -9.67 10.72 -5.98
N VAL A 191 -10.44 9.69 -5.67
CA VAL A 191 -11.90 9.80 -5.49
C VAL A 191 -12.24 10.71 -4.31
N LEU A 192 -11.58 10.54 -3.16
CA LEU A 192 -11.72 11.42 -1.99
C LEU A 192 -11.31 12.86 -2.31
N GLY A 193 -10.33 13.06 -3.20
CA GLY A 193 -9.84 14.37 -3.61
C GLY A 193 -10.90 15.26 -4.27
N ARG A 194 -11.95 14.65 -4.86
CA ARG A 194 -13.07 15.40 -5.46
C ARG A 194 -13.96 16.09 -4.42
N SER A 195 -14.15 15.48 -3.26
CA SER A 195 -15.05 15.99 -2.21
C SER A 195 -14.30 16.66 -1.05
N LEU A 196 -13.13 16.13 -0.65
CA LEU A 196 -12.40 16.56 0.54
C LEU A 196 -11.20 17.49 0.20
N GLY A 197 -10.94 17.72 -1.08
CA GLY A 197 -9.72 18.38 -1.51
C GLY A 197 -8.46 17.53 -1.23
N ARG A 198 -7.29 18.04 -1.64
CA ARG A 198 -6.03 17.27 -1.60
C ARG A 198 -5.60 16.89 -0.19
N ALA A 199 -5.67 17.82 0.75
CA ALA A 199 -5.23 17.58 2.13
C ALA A 199 -6.14 16.57 2.85
N GLY A 200 -7.46 16.75 2.75
CA GLY A 200 -8.44 15.83 3.32
C GLY A 200 -8.34 14.43 2.72
N ALA A 201 -8.14 14.33 1.41
CA ALA A 201 -7.97 13.05 0.73
C ALA A 201 -6.72 12.29 1.21
N VAL A 202 -5.58 12.98 1.38
CA VAL A 202 -4.36 12.36 1.92
C VAL A 202 -4.59 11.86 3.34
N LEU A 203 -5.18 12.69 4.20
CA LEU A 203 -5.43 12.33 5.60
C LEU A 203 -6.36 11.12 5.70
N VAL A 204 -7.52 11.16 5.03
CA VAL A 204 -8.52 10.08 5.11
C VAL A 204 -7.99 8.80 4.44
N SER A 205 -7.32 8.89 3.28
CA SER A 205 -6.71 7.72 2.64
C SER A 205 -5.62 7.08 3.51
N ALA A 206 -4.81 7.88 4.20
CA ALA A 206 -3.78 7.39 5.11
C ALA A 206 -4.39 6.74 6.36
N LEU A 207 -5.47 7.30 6.91
CA LEU A 207 -6.18 6.72 8.05
C LEU A 207 -6.82 5.38 7.68
N VAL A 208 -7.53 5.32 6.55
CA VAL A 208 -8.15 4.07 6.07
C VAL A 208 -7.08 3.01 5.80
N PHE A 209 -5.95 3.39 5.20
CA PHE A 209 -4.79 2.50 5.00
C PHE A 209 -4.27 1.92 6.33
N ALA A 210 -4.05 2.77 7.33
CA ALA A 210 -3.55 2.32 8.62
C ALA A 210 -4.55 1.40 9.35
N VAL A 211 -5.85 1.75 9.34
CA VAL A 211 -6.91 0.95 9.96
C VAL A 211 -7.11 -0.40 9.26
N ALA A 212 -6.94 -0.45 7.93
CA ALA A 212 -7.08 -1.69 7.17
C ALA A 212 -6.05 -2.78 7.55
N HIS A 213 -4.96 -2.41 8.23
CA HIS A 213 -3.97 -3.37 8.74
C HIS A 213 -4.37 -4.03 10.07
N LEU A 214 -5.46 -3.56 10.73
CA LEU A 214 -6.04 -4.12 11.96
C LEU A 214 -5.01 -4.33 13.10
N SER A 215 -3.95 -3.55 13.13
CA SER A 215 -2.88 -3.59 14.13
C SER A 215 -2.82 -2.28 14.92
N ILE A 216 -3.16 -2.34 16.21
CA ILE A 216 -3.15 -1.13 17.08
C ILE A 216 -1.73 -0.60 17.25
N GLY A 217 -0.74 -1.47 17.43
CA GLY A 217 0.66 -1.08 17.62
C GLY A 217 1.27 -0.40 16.39
N GLU A 218 0.80 -0.76 15.20
CA GLU A 218 1.29 -0.23 13.94
C GLU A 218 0.45 0.94 13.39
N LEU A 219 -0.70 1.24 14.01
CA LEU A 219 -1.64 2.24 13.50
C LEU A 219 -0.96 3.60 13.25
N ALA A 220 -0.21 4.12 14.21
CA ALA A 220 0.42 5.43 14.10
C ALA A 220 1.62 5.43 13.12
N PRO A 221 2.55 4.47 13.15
CA PRO A 221 3.58 4.32 12.10
C PRO A 221 3.00 4.18 10.69
N LEU A 222 1.97 3.35 10.50
CA LEU A 222 1.30 3.16 9.22
C LEU A 222 0.54 4.41 8.76
N LEU A 223 -0.04 5.17 9.67
CA LEU A 223 -0.63 6.47 9.35
C LEU A 223 0.43 7.43 8.79
N VAL A 224 1.59 7.52 9.42
CA VAL A 224 2.70 8.38 8.95
C VAL A 224 3.23 7.89 7.59
N LEU A 225 3.41 6.59 7.42
CA LEU A 225 3.76 6.01 6.13
C LEU A 225 2.70 6.35 5.06
N GLY A 226 1.43 6.16 5.41
CA GLY A 226 0.28 6.48 4.57
C GLY A 226 0.22 7.92 4.10
N LEU A 227 0.51 8.87 5.01
CA LEU A 227 0.64 10.29 4.69
C LEU A 227 1.80 10.53 3.70
N GLY A 228 2.96 9.92 3.93
CA GLY A 228 4.11 10.01 3.02
C GLY A 228 3.80 9.50 1.62
N LEU A 229 3.15 8.34 1.51
CA LEU A 229 2.71 7.75 0.23
C LEU A 229 1.68 8.64 -0.48
N GLY A 230 0.71 9.19 0.26
CA GLY A 230 -0.27 10.12 -0.29
C GLY A 230 0.36 11.42 -0.82
N LEU A 231 1.30 12.00 -0.08
CA LEU A 231 2.05 13.18 -0.51
C LEU A 231 2.93 12.88 -1.73
N LEU A 232 3.57 11.72 -1.78
CA LEU A 232 4.34 11.27 -2.94
C LEU A 232 3.44 11.13 -4.18
N ARG A 233 2.24 10.56 -4.02
CA ARG A 233 1.24 10.45 -5.08
C ARG A 233 0.83 11.81 -5.63
N LEU A 234 0.55 12.78 -4.76
CA LEU A 234 0.16 14.14 -5.17
C LEU A 234 1.31 14.89 -5.84
N SER A 235 2.53 14.79 -5.29
CA SER A 235 3.68 15.56 -5.81
C SER A 235 4.19 15.02 -7.14
N THR A 236 4.07 13.73 -7.39
CA THR A 236 4.56 13.10 -8.63
C THR A 236 3.47 12.96 -9.70
N GLY A 237 2.18 12.87 -9.31
CA GLY A 237 1.08 12.51 -10.20
C GLY A 237 1.18 11.08 -10.75
N ARG A 238 2.03 10.21 -10.16
CA ARG A 238 2.35 8.87 -10.65
C ARG A 238 2.09 7.83 -9.57
N LEU A 239 1.60 6.66 -9.96
CA LEU A 239 1.38 5.55 -9.03
C LEU A 239 2.66 4.76 -8.74
N LEU A 240 3.49 4.52 -9.76
CA LEU A 240 4.71 3.70 -9.64
C LEU A 240 5.67 4.16 -8.53
N PRO A 241 5.96 5.45 -8.31
CA PRO A 241 6.79 5.88 -7.18
C PRO A 241 6.24 5.45 -5.81
N CYS A 242 4.91 5.41 -5.65
CA CYS A 242 4.29 4.96 -4.40
C CYS A 242 4.51 3.46 -4.19
N VAL A 243 4.33 2.65 -5.23
CA VAL A 243 4.63 1.21 -5.20
C VAL A 243 6.09 0.96 -4.84
N VAL A 244 7.03 1.71 -5.46
CA VAL A 244 8.47 1.60 -5.17
C VAL A 244 8.78 1.99 -3.72
N MET A 245 8.22 3.10 -3.23
CA MET A 245 8.42 3.54 -1.85
C MET A 245 7.90 2.51 -0.85
N HIS A 246 6.72 1.93 -1.11
CA HIS A 246 6.11 0.91 -0.26
C HIS A 246 6.89 -0.41 -0.32
N ALA A 247 7.31 -0.84 -1.50
CA ALA A 247 8.17 -2.01 -1.67
C ALA A 247 9.48 -1.89 -0.88
N LEU A 248 10.12 -0.71 -0.91
CA LEU A 248 11.33 -0.42 -0.11
C LEU A 248 11.05 -0.35 1.40
N TRP A 249 9.83 -0.07 1.80
CA TRP A 249 9.43 -0.12 3.21
C TRP A 249 9.29 -1.56 3.70
N ASN A 250 8.75 -2.44 2.88
CA ASN A 250 8.50 -3.85 3.24
C ASN A 250 9.73 -4.76 3.06
N GLY A 251 10.74 -4.34 2.32
CA GLY A 251 11.99 -5.09 2.04
C GLY A 251 13.16 -4.62 2.86
#